data_520b936b24ef4150ec83bb7e91bfad65
#
_entry.id   520b936b24ef4150ec83bb7e91bfad65
#
_cell.length_a   1.000
_cell.length_b   1.000
_cell.length_c   1.000
_cell.angle_alpha   90.00
_cell.angle_beta   90.00
_cell.angle_gamma   90.00
#
_symmetry.space_group_name_H-M   'P 1'
#
loop_
_entity.id
_entity.type
_entity.pdbx_description
1 polymer ?
#
loop_
_entity_poly.entity_id
_entity_poly.type
_entity_poly.pdbx_seq_one_letter_code
_entity_poly.pdbx_strand_id
1 'polypeptide(L)'
;MAQDLNTFSESWHRVANQRIHLRSNVRVRRQHYRGERWYVLENPLNNQYFRLRPEAYEFIARLRPDQTVEQVWHASLESHPEHTPGQDAVIRLLSQLYLSGLLHYEKPEDLSLIHI
;
A
#
# COMPACT_ATOMS: atom_id res chain seq x y z
N MET A 1 -18.12 14.20 -10.60
CA MET A 1 -17.16 14.92 -9.76
C MET A 1 -15.78 14.32 -9.94
N ALA A 2 -14.78 15.17 -10.07
CA ALA A 2 -13.42 14.69 -10.33
C ALA A 2 -12.89 13.80 -9.22
N GLN A 3 -13.27 14.08 -7.98
CA GLN A 3 -12.82 13.29 -6.84
C GLN A 3 -13.34 11.86 -6.89
N ASP A 4 -14.56 11.70 -7.35
CA ASP A 4 -15.16 10.37 -7.44
C ASP A 4 -14.46 9.51 -8.49
N LEU A 5 -14.03 10.14 -9.58
CA LEU A 5 -13.30 9.43 -10.62
C LEU A 5 -11.95 8.93 -10.14
N ASN A 6 -11.35 9.61 -9.15
CA ASN A 6 -10.06 9.23 -8.60
C ASN A 6 -10.16 8.18 -7.50
N THR A 7 -11.36 7.95 -6.97
CA THR A 7 -11.55 6.97 -5.89
C THR A 7 -11.53 5.54 -6.41
N PHE A 8 -12.07 5.31 -7.59
CA PHE A 8 -12.23 3.97 -8.16
C PHE A 8 -11.33 3.78 -9.37
N SER A 9 -10.90 2.54 -9.58
CA SER A 9 -10.02 2.19 -10.70
C SER A 9 -10.55 0.95 -11.40
N GLU A 10 -10.45 0.96 -12.73
CA GLU A 10 -10.83 -0.20 -13.53
C GLU A 10 -9.88 -1.38 -13.30
N SER A 11 -8.69 -1.12 -12.79
CA SER A 11 -7.69 -2.16 -12.53
C SER A 11 -7.79 -2.73 -11.12
N TRP A 12 -8.73 -2.25 -10.33
CA TRP A 12 -8.83 -2.64 -8.93
C TRP A 12 -9.00 -4.15 -8.74
N HIS A 13 -9.70 -4.81 -9.67
CA HIS A 13 -9.92 -6.25 -9.57
C HIS A 13 -8.61 -7.05 -9.53
N ARG A 14 -7.52 -6.45 -10.00
CA ARG A 14 -6.23 -7.15 -10.06
C ARG A 14 -5.62 -7.33 -8.67
N VAL A 15 -5.94 -6.46 -7.73
CA VAL A 15 -5.41 -6.55 -6.37
C VAL A 15 -6.48 -6.80 -5.32
N ALA A 16 -7.74 -6.57 -5.66
CA ALA A 16 -8.82 -6.55 -4.67
C ALA A 16 -8.89 -7.82 -3.84
N ASN A 17 -8.73 -8.98 -4.46
CA ASN A 17 -8.87 -10.27 -3.79
C ASN A 17 -7.55 -10.84 -3.29
N GLN A 18 -6.47 -10.09 -3.40
CA GLN A 18 -5.16 -10.51 -2.92
C GLN A 18 -5.02 -10.24 -1.43
N ARG A 19 -4.30 -11.13 -0.75
CA ARG A 19 -3.95 -10.93 0.65
C ARG A 19 -2.50 -10.50 0.70
N ILE A 20 -2.30 -9.20 0.78
CA ILE A 20 -0.99 -8.57 0.69
C ILE A 20 -0.72 -7.82 1.98
N HIS A 21 0.48 -7.93 2.51
CA HIS A 21 0.86 -7.18 3.70
C HIS A 21 2.37 -6.98 3.72
N LEU A 22 2.83 -6.10 4.59
CA LEU A 22 4.27 -5.88 4.75
C LEU A 22 4.95 -7.14 5.24
N ARG A 23 6.15 -7.41 4.73
CA ARG A 23 6.94 -8.52 5.23
C ARG A 23 7.31 -8.26 6.68
N SER A 24 7.41 -9.35 7.46
CA SER A 24 7.64 -9.24 8.90
C SER A 24 9.00 -8.64 9.26
N ASN A 25 9.97 -8.69 8.33
CA ASN A 25 11.32 -8.16 8.58
C ASN A 25 11.45 -6.68 8.21
N VAL A 26 10.38 -6.06 7.72
CA VAL A 26 10.43 -4.64 7.34
C VAL A 26 10.58 -3.78 8.58
N ARG A 27 11.52 -2.85 8.52
CA ARG A 27 11.74 -1.88 9.59
C ARG A 27 11.08 -0.57 9.21
N VAL A 28 10.46 0.07 10.18
CA VAL A 28 9.74 1.32 9.96
C VAL A 28 10.36 2.41 10.82
N ARG A 29 10.73 3.53 10.19
CA ARG A 29 11.25 4.69 10.91
C ARG A 29 10.43 5.92 10.56
N ARG A 30 10.23 6.79 11.52
CA ARG A 30 9.68 8.10 11.26
C ARG A 30 10.81 9.06 10.95
N GLN A 31 10.60 9.93 9.98
CA GLN A 31 11.60 10.88 9.56
C GLN A 31 10.93 12.22 9.28
N HIS A 32 11.57 13.29 9.70
CA HIS A 32 11.14 14.63 9.34
C HIS A 32 12.08 15.20 8.32
N TYR A 33 11.52 15.74 7.25
CA TYR A 33 12.32 16.34 6.21
C TYR A 33 11.59 17.57 5.69
N ARG A 34 12.24 18.72 5.78
CA ARG A 34 11.68 20.00 5.34
C ARG A 34 10.32 20.28 5.98
N GLY A 35 10.20 19.98 7.26
CA GLY A 35 8.98 20.25 8.01
C GLY A 35 7.87 19.24 7.81
N GLU A 36 8.11 18.21 7.02
CA GLU A 36 7.11 17.18 6.76
C GLU A 36 7.51 15.85 7.35
N ARG A 37 6.50 15.10 7.78
CA ARG A 37 6.70 13.77 8.34
C ARG A 37 6.66 12.73 7.23
N TRP A 38 7.59 11.79 7.32
CA TRP A 38 7.67 10.66 6.40
C TRP A 38 7.84 9.38 7.20
N TYR A 39 7.40 8.27 6.62
CA TYR A 39 7.70 6.96 7.15
C TYR A 39 8.61 6.26 6.16
N VAL A 40 9.73 5.76 6.67
CA VAL A 40 10.70 5.04 5.84
C VAL A 40 10.57 3.56 6.14
N LEU A 41 10.24 2.79 5.12
CA LEU A 41 10.16 1.34 5.22
C LEU A 41 11.42 0.76 4.62
N GLU A 42 12.06 -0.14 5.34
CA GLU A 42 13.35 -0.67 4.95
C GLU A 42 13.37 -2.17 5.03
N ASN A 43 13.87 -2.83 3.98
CA ASN A 43 14.10 -4.27 3.98
C ASN A 43 15.59 -4.50 4.25
N PRO A 44 15.97 -4.96 5.45
CA PRO A 44 17.39 -5.12 5.78
C PRO A 44 18.10 -6.21 4.97
N LEU A 45 17.35 -7.10 4.32
CA LEU A 45 17.97 -8.17 3.55
C LEU A 45 18.50 -7.71 2.20
N ASN A 46 17.90 -6.70 1.60
CA ASN A 46 18.31 -6.22 0.27
C ASN A 46 18.65 -4.74 0.24
N ASN A 47 18.63 -4.07 1.40
CA ASN A 47 18.91 -2.65 1.53
C ASN A 47 17.97 -1.76 0.72
N GLN A 48 16.82 -2.28 0.33
CA GLN A 48 15.81 -1.49 -0.33
C GLN A 48 15.00 -0.73 0.71
N TYR A 49 14.60 0.48 0.36
CA TYR A 49 13.74 1.25 1.25
C TYR A 49 12.78 2.09 0.42
N PHE A 50 11.74 2.56 1.08
CA PHE A 50 10.74 3.38 0.42
C PHE A 50 10.14 4.36 1.43
N ARG A 51 9.98 5.61 1.02
CA ARG A 51 9.38 6.63 1.89
C ARG A 51 7.90 6.77 1.58
N LEU A 52 7.12 6.86 2.63
CA LEU A 52 5.68 7.04 2.52
C LEU A 52 5.22 8.25 3.32
N ARG A 53 4.26 8.96 2.78
CA ARG A 53 3.54 9.96 3.55
C ARG A 53 2.70 9.27 4.61
N PRO A 54 2.31 9.97 5.68
CA PRO A 54 1.58 9.34 6.78
C PRO A 54 0.31 8.61 6.36
N GLU A 55 -0.48 9.20 5.47
CA GLU A 55 -1.74 8.58 5.04
C GLU A 55 -1.49 7.27 4.30
N ALA A 56 -0.49 7.26 3.43
CA ALA A 56 -0.15 6.05 2.69
C ALA A 56 0.38 4.98 3.63
N TYR A 57 1.24 5.37 4.57
CA TYR A 57 1.75 4.41 5.55
C TYR A 57 0.63 3.83 6.40
N GLU A 58 -0.30 4.68 6.86
CA GLU A 58 -1.39 4.20 7.69
C GLU A 58 -2.23 3.16 6.98
N PHE A 59 -2.48 3.36 5.69
CA PHE A 59 -3.20 2.35 4.92
C PHE A 59 -2.40 1.05 4.82
N ILE A 60 -1.13 1.14 4.47
CA ILE A 60 -0.27 -0.03 4.30
C ILE A 60 -0.15 -0.80 5.63
N ALA A 61 -0.08 -0.08 6.74
CA ALA A 61 0.04 -0.70 8.05
C ALA A 61 -1.21 -1.48 8.46
N ARG A 62 -2.35 -1.20 7.82
CA ARG A 62 -3.59 -1.93 8.11
C ARG A 62 -3.71 -3.22 7.32
N LEU A 63 -2.86 -3.43 6.32
CA LEU A 63 -2.90 -4.66 5.54
C LEU A 63 -2.53 -5.86 6.41
N ARG A 64 -3.29 -6.94 6.30
CA ARG A 64 -3.16 -8.12 7.14
C ARG A 64 -3.20 -9.39 6.30
N PRO A 65 -2.55 -10.46 6.78
CA PRO A 65 -2.56 -11.72 6.04
C PRO A 65 -3.94 -12.38 5.98
N ASP A 66 -4.84 -12.03 6.89
CA ASP A 66 -6.17 -12.64 6.95
C ASP A 66 -7.26 -11.83 6.28
N GLN A 67 -6.89 -10.73 5.61
CA GLN A 67 -7.87 -9.89 4.90
C GLN A 67 -7.37 -9.56 3.51
N THR A 68 -8.32 -9.44 2.57
CA THR A 68 -7.98 -9.00 1.22
C THR A 68 -7.74 -7.50 1.20
N VAL A 69 -7.05 -7.04 0.17
CA VAL A 69 -6.83 -5.60 -0.02
C VAL A 69 -8.15 -4.85 -0.07
N GLU A 70 -9.16 -5.43 -0.74
CA GLU A 70 -10.48 -4.79 -0.82
C GLU A 70 -11.13 -4.64 0.54
N GLN A 71 -11.05 -5.68 1.37
CA GLN A 71 -11.62 -5.61 2.73
C GLN A 71 -10.97 -4.51 3.55
N VAL A 72 -9.64 -4.42 3.49
CA VAL A 72 -8.93 -3.38 4.21
C VAL A 72 -9.27 -2.01 3.67
N TRP A 73 -9.36 -1.87 2.33
CA TRP A 73 -9.66 -0.59 1.71
C TRP A 73 -11.05 -0.10 2.09
N HIS A 74 -12.06 -0.98 2.05
CA HIS A 74 -13.41 -0.61 2.43
C HIS A 74 -13.50 -0.21 3.90
N ALA A 75 -12.83 -0.95 4.78
CA ALA A 75 -12.82 -0.62 6.20
C ALA A 75 -12.14 0.73 6.44
N SER A 76 -11.04 1.00 5.73
CA SER A 76 -10.36 2.29 5.81
C SER A 76 -11.25 3.42 5.34
N LEU A 77 -11.93 3.20 4.22
CA LEU A 77 -12.79 4.22 3.64
C LEU A 77 -13.92 4.60 4.60
N GLU A 78 -14.49 3.60 5.28
CA GLU A 78 -15.55 3.85 6.27
C GLU A 78 -15.04 4.58 7.50
N SER A 79 -13.86 4.20 7.98
CA SER A 79 -13.31 4.76 9.22
C SER A 79 -12.58 6.09 9.01
N HIS A 80 -11.94 6.24 7.87
CA HIS A 80 -11.08 7.40 7.59
C HIS A 80 -11.27 7.85 6.14
N PRO A 81 -12.47 8.34 5.80
CA PRO A 81 -12.78 8.65 4.39
C PRO A 81 -11.88 9.73 3.80
N GLU A 82 -11.38 10.65 4.64
CA GLU A 82 -10.55 11.75 4.14
C GLU A 82 -9.08 11.37 4.00
N HIS A 83 -8.69 10.26 4.60
CA HIS A 83 -7.28 9.86 4.64
C HIS A 83 -7.02 8.54 3.93
N THR A 84 -8.03 7.94 3.34
CA THR A 84 -7.86 6.69 2.61
C THR A 84 -7.50 6.99 1.16
N PRO A 85 -6.40 6.43 0.65
CA PRO A 85 -6.06 6.65 -0.77
C PRO A 85 -7.08 6.01 -1.69
N GLY A 86 -7.25 6.58 -2.87
CA GLY A 86 -8.11 5.99 -3.89
C GLY A 86 -7.51 4.71 -4.45
N GLN A 87 -8.30 3.98 -5.23
CA GLN A 87 -7.89 2.67 -5.73
C GLN A 87 -6.64 2.75 -6.63
N ASP A 88 -6.56 3.75 -7.51
CA ASP A 88 -5.36 3.90 -8.34
C ASP A 88 -4.11 4.16 -7.51
N ALA A 89 -4.24 4.97 -6.48
CA ALA A 89 -3.11 5.25 -5.60
C ALA A 89 -2.67 3.99 -4.86
N VAL A 90 -3.62 3.18 -4.41
CA VAL A 90 -3.30 1.92 -3.75
C VAL A 90 -2.56 0.99 -4.70
N ILE A 91 -3.03 0.87 -5.94
CA ILE A 91 -2.38 0.01 -6.93
C ILE A 91 -0.94 0.45 -7.17
N ARG A 92 -0.73 1.75 -7.36
CA ARG A 92 0.63 2.27 -7.58
C ARG A 92 1.52 2.02 -6.37
N LEU A 93 0.96 2.24 -5.18
CA LEU A 93 1.69 2.04 -3.94
C LEU A 93 2.12 0.59 -3.77
N LEU A 94 1.18 -0.35 -3.97
CA LEU A 94 1.49 -1.77 -3.86
C LEU A 94 2.53 -2.19 -4.90
N SER A 95 2.43 -1.66 -6.11
CA SER A 95 3.40 -1.97 -7.15
C SER A 95 4.80 -1.52 -6.77
N GLN A 96 4.93 -0.30 -6.26
CA GLN A 96 6.23 0.23 -5.85
C GLN A 96 6.81 -0.53 -4.68
N LEU A 97 5.98 -0.88 -3.70
CA LEU A 97 6.44 -1.66 -2.55
C LEU A 97 6.84 -3.07 -2.93
N TYR A 98 6.11 -3.66 -3.88
CA TYR A 98 6.46 -4.97 -4.40
C TYR A 98 7.85 -4.95 -5.06
N LEU A 99 8.11 -3.95 -5.89
CA LEU A 99 9.40 -3.81 -6.56
C LEU A 99 10.54 -3.60 -5.57
N SER A 100 10.24 -2.99 -4.43
CA SER A 100 11.24 -2.76 -3.39
C SER A 100 11.41 -3.95 -2.45
N GLY A 101 10.69 -5.05 -2.69
CA GLY A 101 10.82 -6.25 -1.88
C GLY A 101 10.26 -6.13 -0.48
N LEU A 102 9.26 -5.27 -0.29
CA LEU A 102 8.72 -4.97 1.03
C LEU A 102 7.42 -5.69 1.34
N LEU A 103 6.83 -6.39 0.35
CA LEU A 103 5.52 -7.01 0.52
C LEU A 103 5.60 -8.53 0.55
N HIS A 104 4.71 -9.12 1.34
CA HIS A 104 4.41 -10.54 1.30
C HIS A 104 3.05 -10.73 0.64
N TYR A 105 2.91 -11.77 -0.18
CA TYR A 105 1.69 -12.05 -0.94
C TYR A 105 1.59 -13.55 -1.17
N GLU A 106 0.36 -14.02 -1.39
CA GLU A 106 0.12 -15.46 -1.57
C GLU A 106 0.31 -15.92 -3.01
N LYS A 107 -0.02 -15.06 -3.98
CA LYS A 107 0.02 -15.42 -5.39
C LYS A 107 0.92 -14.47 -6.15
N PRO A 108 2.22 -14.76 -6.20
CA PRO A 108 3.17 -13.82 -6.83
C PRO A 108 2.84 -13.51 -8.28
N GLU A 109 2.33 -14.48 -9.04
CA GLU A 109 2.03 -14.29 -10.44
C GLU A 109 0.93 -13.25 -10.68
N ASP A 110 0.04 -13.10 -9.70
CA ASP A 110 -1.02 -12.11 -9.84
C ASP A 110 -0.50 -10.69 -9.67
N LEU A 111 0.53 -10.53 -8.84
CA LEU A 111 1.11 -9.22 -8.61
C LEU A 111 1.90 -8.70 -9.80
N SER A 112 2.36 -9.57 -10.67
CA SER A 112 3.09 -9.13 -11.85
C SER A 112 2.21 -8.25 -12.75
N LEU A 113 0.90 -8.34 -12.61
CA LEU A 113 -0.03 -7.56 -13.42
C LEU A 113 -0.10 -6.10 -13.00
N ILE A 114 0.41 -5.74 -11.84
CA ILE A 114 0.36 -4.36 -11.39
C ILE A 114 1.62 -3.57 -11.69
N HIS A 115 2.54 -4.16 -12.40
CA HIS A 115 3.76 -3.49 -12.85
C HIS A 115 3.52 -2.63 -14.06
N ILE A 116 2.45 -2.18 -14.33
CA ILE A 116 2.22 -1.42 -15.55
C ILE A 116 2.21 0.08 -15.31
#